data_38fbf398a47f440f681129eed95780e5
#
_entry.id   38fbf398a47f440f681129eed95780e5
#
_cell.length_a   1.000
_cell.length_b   1.000
_cell.length_c   1.000
_cell.angle_alpha   90.00
_cell.angle_beta   90.00
_cell.angle_gamma   90.00
#
_symmetry.space_group_name_H-M   'P 1'
#
loop_
_entity.id
_entity.type
_entity.pdbx_description
1 polymer ?
#
loop_
_entity_poly.entity_id
_entity_poly.type
_entity_poly.pdbx_seq_one_letter_code
_entity_poly.pdbx_strand_id
1 'polypeptide(L)'
;MGVLSNLEPASVFYYFEEICSIPHTSHHEKALSDYCVQFAKAHGLACRQDEMGNVLIKAPATPGYEKEPGLILQGHLDMVGDKTADCPLDLEKDAIHPVVDGGYVCAEGTTLGGDDGIAVAYALAVLDAKDIPHPALEVVLTVCEEVGLLLSLIHISEPTRQAEI
;
A
#
# COMPACT_ATOMS: atom_id res chain seq x y z
N MET A 1 -0.90 -20.67 7.95
CA MET A 1 0.15 -19.79 8.48
C MET A 1 0.88 -19.28 7.25
N GLY A 2 0.97 -17.98 7.08
CA GLY A 2 1.58 -17.40 5.89
C GLY A 2 3.10 -17.64 5.84
N VAL A 3 3.68 -17.51 4.67
CA VAL A 3 5.14 -17.71 4.45
C VAL A 3 5.97 -16.68 5.21
N LEU A 4 5.44 -15.44 5.33
CA LEU A 4 6.12 -14.34 6.00
C LEU A 4 5.77 -14.22 7.50
N SER A 5 4.95 -15.11 8.05
CA SER A 5 4.39 -15.01 9.41
C SER A 5 5.42 -15.03 10.55
N ASN A 6 6.67 -15.43 10.27
CA ASN A 6 7.76 -15.45 11.26
C ASN A 6 8.67 -14.23 11.17
N LEU A 7 8.36 -13.25 10.30
CA LEU A 7 9.14 -12.03 10.13
C LEU A 7 8.59 -10.89 10.99
N GLU A 8 9.48 -9.98 11.39
CA GLU A 8 9.13 -8.79 12.16
C GLU A 8 9.39 -7.51 11.34
N PRO A 9 8.53 -6.50 11.43
CA PRO A 9 7.30 -6.42 12.24
C PRO A 9 6.16 -7.29 11.68
N ALA A 10 5.57 -8.14 12.51
CA ALA A 10 4.61 -9.16 12.07
C ALA A 10 3.40 -8.58 11.31
N SER A 11 2.87 -7.44 11.76
CA SER A 11 1.74 -6.78 11.10
C SER A 11 2.08 -6.28 9.69
N VAL A 12 3.30 -5.76 9.49
CA VAL A 12 3.75 -5.29 8.19
C VAL A 12 3.86 -6.46 7.21
N PHE A 13 4.50 -7.55 7.62
CA PHE A 13 4.64 -8.72 6.77
C PHE A 13 3.32 -9.45 6.53
N TYR A 14 2.39 -9.38 7.47
CA TYR A 14 1.02 -9.85 7.26
C TYR A 14 0.34 -9.08 6.11
N TYR A 15 0.33 -7.75 6.17
CA TYR A 15 -0.27 -6.95 5.11
C TYR A 15 0.48 -7.06 3.79
N PHE A 16 1.80 -7.19 3.81
CA PHE A 16 2.58 -7.40 2.60
C PHE A 16 2.23 -8.74 1.92
N GLU A 17 2.02 -9.79 2.69
CA GLU A 17 1.60 -11.10 2.15
C GLU A 17 0.16 -11.04 1.58
N GLU A 18 -0.75 -10.31 2.23
CA GLU A 18 -2.09 -10.03 1.69
C GLU A 18 -2.01 -9.28 0.35
N ILE A 19 -1.16 -8.24 0.26
CA ILE A 19 -0.93 -7.47 -0.98
C ILE A 19 -0.41 -8.39 -2.08
N CYS A 20 0.59 -9.21 -1.82
CA CYS A 20 1.13 -10.18 -2.78
C CYS A 20 0.06 -11.16 -3.30
N SER A 21 -0.97 -11.45 -2.50
CA SER A 21 -2.08 -12.33 -2.91
C SER A 21 -3.03 -11.71 -3.93
N ILE A 22 -2.95 -10.41 -4.14
CA ILE A 22 -3.83 -9.63 -5.02
C ILE A 22 -3.03 -9.17 -6.23
N PRO A 23 -3.41 -9.53 -7.48
CA PRO A 23 -2.76 -8.99 -8.67
C PRO A 23 -2.88 -7.47 -8.74
N HIS A 24 -1.74 -6.77 -8.96
CA HIS A 24 -1.69 -5.31 -8.91
C HIS A 24 -0.59 -4.70 -9.79
N THR A 25 -0.31 -5.30 -10.95
CA THR A 25 0.57 -4.66 -11.93
C THR A 25 -0.03 -3.34 -12.42
N SER A 26 0.80 -2.43 -12.93
CA SER A 26 0.34 -1.14 -13.47
C SER A 26 -0.82 -1.32 -14.44
N HIS A 27 -1.87 -0.51 -14.29
CA HIS A 27 -3.18 -0.59 -14.95
C HIS A 27 -4.11 -1.72 -14.46
N HIS A 28 -3.68 -2.58 -13.52
CA HIS A 28 -4.50 -3.68 -12.96
C HIS A 28 -4.66 -3.58 -11.43
N GLU A 29 -4.47 -2.38 -10.86
CA GLU A 29 -4.46 -2.13 -9.41
C GLU A 29 -5.85 -2.13 -8.76
N LYS A 30 -6.91 -2.22 -9.57
CA LYS A 30 -8.27 -2.04 -9.05
C LYS A 30 -8.60 -2.97 -7.89
N ALA A 31 -8.19 -4.21 -7.93
CA ALA A 31 -8.47 -5.19 -6.87
C ALA A 31 -7.78 -4.78 -5.55
N LEU A 32 -6.53 -4.32 -5.61
CA LEU A 32 -5.78 -3.85 -4.45
C LEU A 32 -6.35 -2.52 -3.93
N SER A 33 -6.72 -1.61 -4.82
CA SER A 33 -7.40 -0.36 -4.46
C SER A 33 -8.71 -0.63 -3.71
N ASP A 34 -9.55 -1.56 -4.22
CA ASP A 34 -10.79 -1.96 -3.57
C ASP A 34 -10.54 -2.64 -2.22
N TYR A 35 -9.47 -3.43 -2.09
CA TYR A 35 -9.04 -4.01 -0.82
C TYR A 35 -8.72 -2.92 0.22
N CYS A 36 -7.97 -1.88 -0.15
CA CYS A 36 -7.66 -0.76 0.73
C CYS A 36 -8.92 -0.01 1.19
N VAL A 37 -9.91 0.16 0.30
CA VAL A 37 -11.21 0.75 0.65
C VAL A 37 -11.98 -0.13 1.63
N GLN A 38 -11.99 -1.46 1.41
CA GLN A 38 -12.66 -2.39 2.33
C GLN A 38 -11.97 -2.43 3.68
N PHE A 39 -10.63 -2.42 3.70
CA PHE A 39 -9.85 -2.28 4.92
C PHE A 39 -10.27 -1.04 5.72
N ALA A 40 -10.27 0.13 5.09
CA ALA A 40 -10.66 1.38 5.76
C ALA A 40 -12.08 1.30 6.36
N LYS A 41 -13.04 0.75 5.60
CA LYS A 41 -14.42 0.56 6.07
C LYS A 41 -14.50 -0.40 7.25
N ALA A 42 -13.77 -1.51 7.22
CA ALA A 42 -13.73 -2.48 8.31
C ALA A 42 -13.17 -1.90 9.62
N HIS A 43 -12.25 -0.93 9.50
CA HIS A 43 -11.64 -0.22 10.63
C HIS A 43 -12.42 1.06 11.03
N GLY A 44 -13.54 1.37 10.38
CA GLY A 44 -14.33 2.56 10.66
C GLY A 44 -13.64 3.87 10.29
N LEU A 45 -12.67 3.83 9.38
CA LEU A 45 -11.91 4.98 8.92
C LEU A 45 -12.62 5.67 7.74
N ALA A 46 -12.53 7.00 7.70
CA ALA A 46 -12.99 7.74 6.53
C ALA A 46 -12.10 7.45 5.34
N CYS A 47 -12.70 7.13 4.20
CA CYS A 47 -11.95 6.88 2.97
C CYS A 47 -12.67 7.45 1.74
N ARG A 48 -11.88 7.76 0.72
CA ARG A 48 -12.34 8.15 -0.61
C ARG A 48 -11.49 7.42 -1.64
N GLN A 49 -12.15 6.90 -2.66
CA GLN A 49 -11.53 6.37 -3.88
C GLN A 49 -11.97 7.24 -5.04
N ASP A 50 -11.05 7.66 -5.89
CA ASP A 50 -11.38 8.41 -7.10
C ASP A 50 -11.65 7.48 -8.30
N GLU A 51 -11.97 8.07 -9.46
CA GLU A 51 -12.30 7.34 -10.68
C GLU A 51 -11.09 6.58 -11.27
N MET A 52 -9.88 6.98 -10.94
CA MET A 52 -8.65 6.29 -11.38
C MET A 52 -8.29 5.11 -10.46
N GLY A 53 -8.84 5.08 -9.24
CA GLY A 53 -8.51 4.06 -8.24
C GLY A 53 -7.55 4.53 -7.16
N ASN A 54 -7.17 5.82 -7.12
CA ASN A 54 -6.41 6.35 -6.00
C ASN A 54 -7.24 6.35 -4.73
N VAL A 55 -6.62 6.02 -3.60
CA VAL A 55 -7.32 5.92 -2.31
C VAL A 55 -6.73 6.90 -1.31
N LEU A 56 -7.61 7.68 -0.66
CA LEU A 56 -7.28 8.49 0.50
C LEU A 56 -7.97 7.91 1.72
N ILE A 57 -7.21 7.55 2.75
CA ILE A 57 -7.71 7.09 4.05
C ILE A 57 -7.32 8.10 5.11
N LYS A 58 -8.25 8.45 6.01
CA LYS A 58 -7.99 9.39 7.11
C LYS A 58 -8.21 8.71 8.44
N ALA A 59 -7.24 8.83 9.33
CA ALA A 59 -7.34 8.40 10.71
C ALA A 59 -7.23 9.61 11.67
N PRO A 60 -8.09 9.71 12.68
CA PRO A 60 -7.98 10.77 13.70
C PRO A 60 -6.70 10.57 14.51
N ALA A 61 -6.21 11.66 15.12
CA ALA A 61 -5.12 11.57 16.07
C ALA A 61 -5.46 10.65 17.24
N THR A 62 -4.48 9.94 17.76
CA THR A 62 -4.61 9.21 19.02
C THR A 62 -4.65 10.18 20.22
N PRO A 63 -5.21 9.76 21.36
CA PRO A 63 -5.28 10.62 22.55
C PRO A 63 -3.92 11.21 22.95
N GLY A 64 -3.88 12.54 23.07
CA GLY A 64 -2.68 13.30 23.40
C GLY A 64 -1.92 13.86 22.21
N TYR A 65 -2.28 13.47 20.98
CA TYR A 65 -1.65 13.93 19.74
C TYR A 65 -2.54 14.83 18.87
N GLU A 66 -3.70 15.26 19.38
CA GLU A 66 -4.71 16.01 18.64
C GLU A 66 -4.23 17.41 18.20
N LYS A 67 -3.19 17.93 18.85
CA LYS A 67 -2.61 19.25 18.54
C LYS A 67 -1.35 19.18 17.69
N GLU A 68 -0.85 17.98 17.46
CA GLU A 68 0.33 17.79 16.63
C GLU A 68 -0.02 17.95 15.15
N PRO A 69 0.89 18.46 14.33
CA PRO A 69 0.70 18.52 12.88
C PRO A 69 0.36 17.14 12.32
N GLY A 70 -0.63 17.06 11.44
CA GLY A 70 -0.97 15.83 10.75
C GLY A 70 0.17 15.31 9.89
N LEU A 71 0.20 14.00 9.67
CA LEU A 71 1.18 13.34 8.82
C LEU A 71 0.49 12.75 7.59
N ILE A 72 1.19 12.83 6.45
CA ILE A 72 0.80 12.15 5.23
C ILE A 72 1.73 10.95 5.06
N LEU A 73 1.15 9.77 4.90
CA LEU A 73 1.83 8.56 4.47
C LEU A 73 1.43 8.32 3.01
N GLN A 74 2.41 8.21 2.12
CA GLN A 74 2.15 8.03 0.70
C GLN A 74 2.86 6.78 0.21
N GLY A 75 2.20 6.04 -0.67
CA GLY A 75 2.74 4.91 -1.42
C GLY A 75 1.94 4.69 -2.69
N HIS A 76 2.45 3.87 -3.61
CA HIS A 76 1.71 3.49 -4.80
C HIS A 76 1.28 2.02 -4.77
N LEU A 77 0.16 1.75 -5.44
CA LEU A 77 -0.49 0.45 -5.44
C LEU A 77 0.01 -0.46 -6.56
N ASP A 78 0.54 0.13 -7.62
CA ASP A 78 1.03 -0.63 -8.76
C ASP A 78 2.46 -1.14 -8.56
N MET A 79 2.78 -2.14 -9.33
CA MET A 79 4.13 -2.69 -9.42
C MET A 79 4.50 -3.00 -10.87
N VAL A 80 5.79 -3.00 -11.16
CA VAL A 80 6.32 -3.54 -12.43
C VAL A 80 6.08 -5.04 -12.46
N GLY A 81 5.31 -5.50 -13.45
CA GLY A 81 5.03 -6.92 -13.67
C GLY A 81 6.06 -7.55 -14.62
N ASP A 82 7.18 -8.05 -14.10
CA ASP A 82 8.17 -8.78 -14.90
C ASP A 82 8.37 -10.21 -14.37
N LYS A 83 8.75 -11.13 -15.26
CA LYS A 83 8.93 -12.55 -14.91
C LYS A 83 9.97 -13.24 -15.77
N THR A 84 10.52 -14.33 -15.26
CA THR A 84 11.42 -15.19 -16.00
C THR A 84 10.68 -15.91 -17.13
N ALA A 85 11.42 -16.31 -18.19
CA ALA A 85 10.82 -16.92 -19.39
C ALA A 85 10.11 -18.26 -19.12
N ASP A 86 10.50 -18.94 -18.08
CA ASP A 86 9.94 -20.23 -17.63
C ASP A 86 8.83 -20.11 -16.59
N CYS A 87 8.55 -18.89 -16.09
CA CYS A 87 7.47 -18.65 -15.14
C CYS A 87 6.10 -18.70 -15.84
N PRO A 88 5.19 -19.59 -15.43
CA PRO A 88 3.90 -19.76 -16.06
C PRO A 88 2.85 -18.72 -15.65
N LEU A 89 3.10 -17.91 -14.62
CA LEU A 89 2.13 -16.99 -14.04
C LEU A 89 1.72 -15.89 -15.02
N ASP A 90 0.46 -15.52 -14.99
CA ASP A 90 -0.09 -14.32 -15.60
C ASP A 90 -0.21 -13.23 -14.52
N LEU A 91 0.76 -12.33 -14.42
CA LEU A 91 0.83 -11.34 -13.33
C LEU A 91 -0.33 -10.33 -13.33
N GLU A 92 -1.13 -10.28 -14.38
CA GLU A 92 -2.37 -9.49 -14.38
C GLU A 92 -3.52 -10.20 -13.63
N LYS A 93 -3.38 -11.50 -13.35
CA LYS A 93 -4.46 -12.34 -12.77
C LYS A 93 -4.02 -13.21 -11.60
N ASP A 94 -2.74 -13.59 -11.59
CA ASP A 94 -2.22 -14.54 -10.61
C ASP A 94 -1.53 -13.82 -9.46
N ALA A 95 -1.63 -14.38 -8.27
CA ALA A 95 -0.95 -13.91 -7.08
C ALA A 95 0.57 -14.09 -7.21
N ILE A 96 1.31 -13.20 -6.55
CA ILE A 96 2.75 -13.34 -6.37
C ILE A 96 2.99 -14.28 -5.18
N HIS A 97 3.97 -15.17 -5.30
CA HIS A 97 4.34 -16.11 -4.27
C HIS A 97 5.64 -15.66 -3.58
N PRO A 98 5.54 -14.93 -2.44
CA PRO A 98 6.73 -14.52 -1.70
C PRO A 98 7.41 -15.74 -1.07
N VAL A 99 8.74 -15.72 -1.03
CA VAL A 99 9.59 -16.69 -0.36
C VAL A 99 10.64 -15.98 0.48
N VAL A 100 11.13 -16.67 1.53
CA VAL A 100 12.24 -16.15 2.34
C VAL A 100 13.49 -16.97 1.99
N ASP A 101 14.48 -16.28 1.44
CA ASP A 101 15.77 -16.88 1.05
C ASP A 101 16.94 -16.03 1.54
N GLY A 102 17.88 -16.62 2.26
CA GLY A 102 19.12 -15.99 2.70
C GLY A 102 18.94 -14.69 3.50
N GLY A 103 17.79 -14.49 4.16
CA GLY A 103 17.46 -13.26 4.90
C GLY A 103 16.81 -12.17 4.04
N TYR A 104 16.43 -12.48 2.82
CA TYR A 104 15.67 -11.64 1.92
C TYR A 104 14.26 -12.19 1.71
N VAL A 105 13.30 -11.31 1.44
CA VAL A 105 12.01 -11.68 0.88
C VAL A 105 12.11 -11.51 -0.63
N CYS A 106 11.80 -12.57 -1.36
CA CYS A 106 11.87 -12.65 -2.82
C CYS A 106 10.55 -13.17 -3.38
N ALA A 107 10.39 -13.19 -4.69
CA ALA A 107 9.32 -13.93 -5.36
C ALA A 107 9.93 -14.95 -6.34
N GLU A 108 9.30 -16.10 -6.47
CA GLU A 108 9.79 -17.15 -7.38
C GLU A 108 9.45 -16.81 -8.84
N GLY A 109 10.48 -16.51 -9.61
CA GLY A 109 10.36 -16.29 -11.06
C GLY A 109 9.67 -15.01 -11.48
N THR A 110 9.33 -14.12 -10.54
CA THR A 110 8.65 -12.85 -10.82
C THR A 110 9.28 -11.69 -10.04
N THR A 111 8.93 -10.46 -10.39
CA THR A 111 9.08 -9.30 -9.51
C THR A 111 8.25 -9.50 -8.23
N LEU A 112 8.71 -8.93 -7.11
CA LEU A 112 8.07 -9.08 -5.80
C LEU A 112 7.00 -8.01 -5.53
N GLY A 113 7.13 -6.80 -6.13
CA GLY A 113 6.32 -5.64 -5.78
C GLY A 113 6.68 -5.03 -4.42
N GLY A 114 7.95 -5.18 -3.99
CA GLY A 114 8.43 -4.53 -2.77
C GLY A 114 8.38 -3.02 -2.87
N ASP A 115 8.66 -2.48 -4.04
CA ASP A 115 8.39 -1.13 -4.49
C ASP A 115 6.99 -1.11 -5.15
N ASP A 116 5.95 -0.49 -4.59
CA ASP A 116 5.94 0.14 -3.27
C ASP A 116 4.99 -0.58 -2.28
N GLY A 117 4.74 -1.89 -2.53
CA GLY A 117 3.87 -2.71 -1.69
C GLY A 117 4.27 -2.72 -0.21
N ILE A 118 5.57 -2.50 0.10
CA ILE A 118 6.01 -2.43 1.48
C ILE A 118 5.54 -1.14 2.17
N ALA A 119 5.52 0.02 1.49
CA ALA A 119 5.00 1.25 2.06
C ALA A 119 3.48 1.15 2.28
N VAL A 120 2.76 0.52 1.34
CA VAL A 120 1.32 0.23 1.50
C VAL A 120 1.11 -0.66 2.73
N ALA A 121 1.90 -1.73 2.90
CA ALA A 121 1.82 -2.62 4.06
C ALA A 121 2.10 -1.88 5.38
N TYR A 122 3.11 -1.00 5.42
CA TYR A 122 3.36 -0.15 6.59
C TYR A 122 2.19 0.76 6.92
N ALA A 123 1.61 1.40 5.91
CA ALA A 123 0.46 2.29 6.11
C ALA A 123 -0.74 1.54 6.70
N LEU A 124 -1.06 0.36 6.15
CA LEU A 124 -2.15 -0.48 6.66
C LEU A 124 -1.85 -0.98 8.09
N ALA A 125 -0.62 -1.41 8.37
CA ALA A 125 -0.21 -1.87 9.69
C ALA A 125 -0.31 -0.76 10.75
N VAL A 126 0.08 0.48 10.42
CA VAL A 126 -0.07 1.64 11.32
C VAL A 126 -1.54 1.97 11.56
N LEU A 127 -2.38 1.93 10.52
CA LEU A 127 -3.81 2.20 10.64
C LEU A 127 -4.56 1.14 11.46
N ASP A 128 -4.09 -0.11 11.46
CA ASP A 128 -4.67 -1.20 12.26
C ASP A 128 -4.17 -1.20 13.72
N ALA A 129 -2.98 -0.67 13.96
CA ALA A 129 -2.35 -0.69 15.28
C ALA A 129 -3.20 0.06 16.32
N LYS A 130 -3.23 -0.50 17.55
CA LYS A 130 -3.95 0.12 18.68
C LYS A 130 -3.01 0.74 19.72
N ASP A 131 -1.73 0.49 19.57
CA ASP A 131 -0.67 0.85 20.51
C ASP A 131 0.39 1.79 19.94
N ILE A 132 0.25 2.18 18.66
CA ILE A 132 1.12 3.18 18.03
C ILE A 132 0.48 4.56 18.17
N PRO A 133 1.03 5.46 18.99
CA PRO A 133 0.52 6.82 19.08
C PRO A 133 0.90 7.63 17.84
N HIS A 134 -0.05 8.41 17.31
CA HIS A 134 0.14 9.20 16.10
C HIS A 134 -0.75 10.46 16.07
N PRO A 135 -0.33 11.55 15.38
CA PRO A 135 -1.22 12.65 15.03
C PRO A 135 -2.27 12.21 14.01
N ALA A 136 -3.11 13.12 13.55
CA ALA A 136 -4.03 12.83 12.45
C ALA A 136 -3.23 12.32 11.24
N LEU A 137 -3.69 11.22 10.64
CA LEU A 137 -3.03 10.62 9.47
C LEU A 137 -3.91 10.78 8.23
N GLU A 138 -3.25 11.08 7.12
CA GLU A 138 -3.78 10.92 5.77
C GLU A 138 -2.90 9.91 5.02
N VAL A 139 -3.48 8.79 4.62
CA VAL A 139 -2.80 7.78 3.81
C VAL A 139 -3.25 7.96 2.37
N VAL A 140 -2.31 8.27 1.49
CA VAL A 140 -2.53 8.52 0.07
C VAL A 140 -1.92 7.36 -0.71
N LEU A 141 -2.76 6.54 -1.32
CA LEU A 141 -2.34 5.40 -2.13
C LEU A 141 -2.65 5.69 -3.59
N THR A 142 -1.62 5.76 -4.41
CA THR A 142 -1.72 6.17 -5.80
C THR A 142 -1.66 4.97 -6.75
N VAL A 143 -2.09 5.15 -7.99
CA VAL A 143 -2.02 4.14 -9.06
C VAL A 143 -1.17 4.63 -10.22
N CYS A 144 -0.67 3.72 -11.05
CA CYS A 144 0.09 4.03 -12.26
C CYS A 144 1.36 4.88 -12.01
N GLU A 145 2.05 4.66 -10.91
CA GLU A 145 3.32 5.33 -10.63
C GLU A 145 4.39 4.89 -11.60
N GLU A 146 4.57 3.59 -11.78
CA GLU A 146 5.62 2.93 -12.57
C GLU A 146 5.52 3.18 -14.08
N VAL A 147 4.38 3.66 -14.56
CA VAL A 147 4.12 3.93 -15.98
C VAL A 147 4.08 5.42 -16.32
N GLY A 148 4.75 6.26 -15.53
CA GLY A 148 4.96 7.66 -15.88
C GLY A 148 4.49 8.67 -14.84
N LEU A 149 4.35 8.31 -13.58
CA LEU A 149 4.02 9.22 -12.49
C LEU A 149 2.74 10.04 -12.78
N LEU A 150 1.75 9.43 -13.43
CA LEU A 150 0.57 10.14 -13.96
C LEU A 150 -0.14 10.95 -12.87
N LEU A 151 -0.17 10.45 -11.66
CA LEU A 151 -0.79 11.15 -10.54
C LEU A 151 0.06 12.29 -10.01
N SER A 152 1.37 12.11 -9.96
CA SER A 152 2.32 13.13 -9.54
C SER A 152 2.18 14.41 -10.36
N LEU A 153 1.91 14.30 -11.66
CA LEU A 153 1.69 15.43 -12.56
C LEU A 153 0.36 16.17 -12.31
N ILE A 154 -0.65 15.48 -11.79
CA ILE A 154 -1.98 16.05 -11.55
C ILE A 154 -2.06 16.75 -10.18
N HIS A 155 -1.34 16.26 -9.18
CA HIS A 155 -1.45 16.71 -7.78
C HIS A 155 -0.27 17.54 -7.26
N ILE A 156 0.74 17.81 -8.08
CA ILE A 156 1.93 18.59 -7.69
C ILE A 156 1.61 19.98 -7.15
N SER A 157 0.49 20.56 -7.52
CA SER A 157 0.16 21.96 -7.17
C SER A 157 -0.61 22.10 -5.85
N GLU A 158 -1.17 21.07 -5.27
CA GLU A 158 -2.16 21.20 -4.21
C GLU A 158 -1.64 21.01 -2.77
N PRO A 159 -0.68 20.12 -2.48
CA PRO A 159 -0.28 19.87 -1.10
C PRO A 159 0.35 21.07 -0.41
N THR A 160 1.06 21.88 -1.16
CA THR A 160 1.80 23.03 -0.61
C THR A 160 0.89 24.17 -0.16
N ARG A 161 -0.27 24.33 -0.77
CA ARG A 161 -1.22 25.38 -0.43
C ARG A 161 -2.07 25.07 0.78
N GLN A 162 -2.29 23.80 1.06
CA GLN A 162 -3.07 23.38 2.22
C GLN A 162 -2.28 23.45 3.53
N ALA A 163 -0.96 23.47 3.45
CA ALA A 163 -0.11 23.64 4.62
C ALA A 163 -0.01 25.11 5.08
N GLU A 164 -0.47 26.07 4.27
CA GLU A 164 -0.40 27.49 4.57
C GLU A 164 -1.74 28.09 5.07
N ILE A 165 -2.76 27.25 5.20
CA ILE A 165 -4.06 27.62 5.75
C ILE A 165 -4.29 26.87 7.07
#